data_39bd29fcec4d52cff814f59f37ff8764
#
_entry.id   39bd29fcec4d52cff814f59f37ff8764
#
_cell.length_a   1.000
_cell.length_b   1.000
_cell.length_c   1.000
_cell.angle_alpha   90.00
_cell.angle_beta   90.00
_cell.angle_gamma   90.00
#
_symmetry.space_group_name_H-M   'P 1'
#
loop_
_entity.id
_entity.type
_entity.pdbx_description
1 polymer ?
#
loop_
_entity_poly.entity_id
_entity_poly.type
_entity_poly.pdbx_seq_one_letter_code
_entity_poly.pdbx_strand_id
1 'polypeptide(L)'
;GLYEKKAFRIDVAALVNAYRSQFIAGGGEIRCKAEVVALTHDTGGWKIQLSNNEVIHSRKIVNAAGAWGDKVAEMAGIVPLGLQPMRRTIITFDGPDYADTRHWPAVGGIDGGYYIRPEAGLLAGSAADEVASPAYDAQPEEYDIALAAHNIESNTTLNIKRIQHKWAGLRTFAPDRKLVAGYDS
;
A
#
# COMPACT_ATOMS: atom_id res chain seq x y z
N GLY A 1 -5.60 24.46 -13.95
CA GLY A 1 -5.02 23.38 -13.14
C GLY A 1 -3.81 23.86 -12.34
N LEU A 2 -3.45 23.12 -11.34
CA LEU A 2 -2.23 23.33 -10.56
C LEU A 2 -1.14 22.35 -11.07
N TYR A 3 0.07 22.84 -11.26
CA TYR A 3 1.21 22.02 -11.64
C TYR A 3 2.32 22.09 -10.59
N GLU A 4 2.61 20.97 -9.93
CA GLU A 4 3.67 20.84 -8.94
C GLU A 4 4.95 20.29 -9.58
N LYS A 5 5.92 21.15 -9.83
CA LYS A 5 7.20 20.81 -10.50
C LYS A 5 8.14 19.96 -9.64
N LYS A 6 7.95 19.96 -8.31
CA LYS A 6 8.81 19.23 -7.37
C LYS A 6 8.24 17.90 -6.91
N ALA A 7 7.11 17.48 -7.46
CA ALA A 7 6.56 16.15 -7.22
C ALA A 7 7.29 15.11 -8.08
N PHE A 8 7.67 14.00 -7.47
CA PHE A 8 8.36 12.90 -8.12
C PHE A 8 7.64 11.58 -7.88
N ARG A 9 7.74 10.69 -8.85
CA ARG A 9 7.32 9.31 -8.68
C ARG A 9 8.44 8.51 -8.01
N ILE A 10 8.06 7.69 -7.05
CA ILE A 10 8.97 6.72 -6.43
C ILE A 10 8.83 5.38 -7.16
N ASP A 11 9.94 4.80 -7.59
CA ASP A 11 10.01 3.39 -7.94
C ASP A 11 10.04 2.58 -6.64
N VAL A 12 8.84 2.18 -6.21
CA VAL A 12 8.66 1.48 -4.92
C VAL A 12 9.38 0.14 -4.92
N ALA A 13 9.37 -0.59 -6.04
CA ALA A 13 10.03 -1.90 -6.14
C ALA A 13 11.55 -1.76 -6.00
N ALA A 14 12.16 -0.81 -6.69
CA ALA A 14 13.59 -0.54 -6.58
C ALA A 14 13.96 -0.08 -5.16
N LEU A 15 13.16 0.80 -4.54
CA LEU A 15 13.40 1.29 -3.18
C LEU A 15 13.32 0.16 -2.14
N VAL A 16 12.29 -0.67 -2.20
CA VAL A 16 12.12 -1.83 -1.29
C VAL A 16 13.28 -2.83 -1.46
N ASN A 17 13.68 -3.10 -2.71
CA ASN A 17 14.82 -3.98 -2.98
C ASN A 17 16.14 -3.41 -2.47
N ALA A 18 16.35 -2.10 -2.56
CA ALA A 18 17.55 -1.45 -2.00
C ALA A 18 17.60 -1.59 -0.48
N TYR A 19 16.51 -1.28 0.22
CA TYR A 19 16.43 -1.47 1.68
C TYR A 19 16.60 -2.93 2.10
N ARG A 20 15.97 -3.85 1.37
CA ARG A 20 16.12 -5.29 1.60
C ARG A 20 17.59 -5.72 1.49
N SER A 21 18.27 -5.29 0.44
CA SER A 21 19.68 -5.63 0.20
C SER A 21 20.58 -5.08 1.30
N GLN A 22 20.38 -3.82 1.71
CA GLN A 22 21.12 -3.22 2.82
C GLN A 22 20.87 -3.93 4.14
N PHE A 23 19.63 -4.29 4.44
CA PHE A 23 19.26 -5.01 5.65
C PHE A 23 19.94 -6.38 5.74
N ILE A 24 19.93 -7.14 4.64
CA ILE A 24 20.60 -8.45 4.58
C ILE A 24 22.13 -8.30 4.68
N ALA A 25 22.71 -7.32 3.98
CA ALA A 25 24.16 -7.05 4.06
C ALA A 25 24.60 -6.63 5.47
N GLY A 26 23.70 -6.00 6.24
CA GLY A 26 23.90 -5.67 7.65
C GLY A 26 23.69 -6.84 8.62
N GLY A 27 23.49 -8.07 8.13
CA GLY A 27 23.24 -9.26 8.95
C GLY A 27 21.79 -9.48 9.34
N GLY A 28 20.85 -8.71 8.77
CA GLY A 28 19.41 -8.88 8.99
C GLY A 28 18.87 -10.14 8.28
N GLU A 29 17.82 -10.72 8.84
CA GLU A 29 17.14 -11.89 8.27
C GLU A 29 15.71 -11.55 7.88
N ILE A 30 15.28 -11.94 6.67
CA ILE A 30 13.91 -11.82 6.21
C ILE A 30 13.29 -13.20 6.14
N ARG A 31 12.21 -13.39 6.87
CA ARG A 31 11.45 -14.64 6.92
C ARG A 31 10.08 -14.45 6.29
N CYS A 32 9.87 -15.10 5.15
CA CYS A 32 8.56 -15.17 4.52
C CYS A 32 7.77 -16.37 5.05
N LYS A 33 6.43 -16.31 4.95
CA LYS A 33 5.53 -17.36 5.44
C LYS A 33 5.73 -17.67 6.92
N ALA A 34 6.06 -16.66 7.71
CA ALA A 34 6.33 -16.70 9.12
C ALA A 34 5.33 -15.78 9.86
N GLU A 35 4.06 -16.19 9.87
CA GLU A 35 3.00 -15.42 10.53
C GLU A 35 3.22 -15.41 12.04
N VAL A 36 3.18 -14.22 12.64
CA VAL A 36 3.18 -14.03 14.09
C VAL A 36 1.79 -14.31 14.63
N VAL A 37 1.68 -15.24 15.55
CA VAL A 37 0.39 -15.68 16.13
C VAL A 37 0.22 -15.30 17.59
N ALA A 38 1.31 -15.00 18.30
CA ALA A 38 1.26 -14.50 19.67
C ALA A 38 2.51 -13.68 20.00
N LEU A 39 2.34 -12.70 20.86
CA LEU A 39 3.39 -11.87 21.43
C LEU A 39 3.26 -11.86 22.95
N THR A 40 4.34 -12.11 23.67
CA THR A 40 4.39 -11.98 25.13
C THR A 40 5.65 -11.22 25.52
N HIS A 41 5.53 -10.36 26.53
CA HIS A 41 6.64 -9.58 27.06
C HIS A 41 6.90 -9.98 28.51
N ASP A 42 8.18 -10.20 28.86
CA ASP A 42 8.64 -10.45 30.22
C ASP A 42 9.92 -9.65 30.51
N THR A 43 10.56 -9.93 31.63
CA THR A 43 11.81 -9.25 32.05
C THR A 43 12.99 -9.49 31.09
N GLY A 44 12.93 -10.50 30.21
CA GLY A 44 13.92 -10.83 29.21
C GLY A 44 13.67 -10.16 27.86
N GLY A 45 12.50 -9.55 27.68
CA GLY A 45 12.07 -8.93 26.42
C GLY A 45 10.87 -9.62 25.80
N TRP A 46 10.79 -9.60 24.49
CA TRP A 46 9.67 -10.14 23.73
C TRP A 46 9.91 -11.60 23.32
N LYS A 47 8.90 -12.41 23.52
CA LYS A 47 8.77 -13.75 22.93
C LYS A 47 7.73 -13.70 21.82
N ILE A 48 8.14 -14.06 20.60
CA ILE A 48 7.37 -13.99 19.37
C ILE A 48 7.08 -15.42 18.92
N GLN A 49 5.82 -15.82 18.95
CA GLN A 49 5.39 -17.15 18.50
C GLN A 49 4.97 -17.07 17.03
N LEU A 50 5.54 -17.94 16.21
CA LEU A 50 5.17 -18.10 14.80
C LEU A 50 4.17 -19.24 14.59
N SER A 51 3.42 -19.19 13.48
CA SER A 51 2.43 -20.20 13.10
C SER A 51 3.02 -21.60 12.86
N ASN A 52 4.32 -21.71 12.59
CA ASN A 52 5.07 -22.96 12.46
C ASN A 52 5.59 -23.52 13.79
N ASN A 53 5.14 -22.98 14.92
CA ASN A 53 5.57 -23.28 16.30
C ASN A 53 6.99 -22.83 16.66
N GLU A 54 7.68 -22.12 15.76
CA GLU A 54 8.98 -21.50 16.10
C GLU A 54 8.78 -20.32 17.06
N VAL A 55 9.77 -20.11 17.92
CA VAL A 55 9.79 -18.99 18.86
C VAL A 55 11.02 -18.15 18.63
N ILE A 56 10.83 -16.84 18.50
CA ILE A 56 11.90 -15.85 18.37
C ILE A 56 11.91 -14.98 19.63
N HIS A 57 13.09 -14.65 20.11
CA HIS A 57 13.28 -13.72 21.22
C HIS A 57 13.88 -12.40 20.72
N SER A 58 13.36 -11.26 21.20
CA SER A 58 13.86 -9.93 20.84
C SER A 58 13.69 -8.96 22.00
N ARG A 59 14.61 -8.00 22.13
CA ARG A 59 14.46 -6.91 23.11
C ARG A 59 13.43 -5.87 22.68
N LYS A 60 13.18 -5.72 21.38
CA LYS A 60 12.26 -4.73 20.81
C LYS A 60 11.50 -5.32 19.63
N ILE A 61 10.28 -4.87 19.45
CA ILE A 61 9.47 -5.17 18.27
C ILE A 61 9.15 -3.85 17.57
N VAL A 62 9.18 -3.87 16.24
CA VAL A 62 8.64 -2.81 15.41
C VAL A 62 7.41 -3.34 14.71
N ASN A 63 6.25 -2.77 15.04
CA ASN A 63 5.01 -3.07 14.36
C ASN A 63 4.91 -2.23 13.07
N ALA A 64 5.13 -2.86 11.94
CA ALA A 64 4.98 -2.26 10.61
C ALA A 64 4.05 -3.12 9.74
N ALA A 65 3.03 -3.72 10.37
CA ALA A 65 2.16 -4.74 9.78
C ALA A 65 1.05 -4.16 8.87
N GLY A 66 1.08 -2.87 8.52
CA GLY A 66 0.13 -2.25 7.60
C GLY A 66 -1.32 -2.45 8.04
N ALA A 67 -2.13 -3.13 7.24
CA ALA A 67 -3.53 -3.39 7.54
C ALA A 67 -3.76 -4.23 8.81
N TRP A 68 -2.76 -4.99 9.24
CA TRP A 68 -2.80 -5.79 10.46
C TRP A 68 -2.18 -5.10 11.69
N GLY A 69 -1.87 -3.80 11.59
CA GLY A 69 -1.20 -3.04 12.64
C GLY A 69 -1.90 -3.13 13.99
N ASP A 70 -3.21 -2.90 14.04
CA ASP A 70 -4.00 -2.99 15.28
C ASP A 70 -4.08 -4.42 15.82
N LYS A 71 -4.19 -5.42 14.95
CA LYS A 71 -4.15 -6.83 15.35
C LYS A 71 -2.83 -7.21 16.04
N VAL A 72 -1.71 -6.69 15.53
CA VAL A 72 -0.39 -6.90 16.15
C VAL A 72 -0.29 -6.14 17.48
N ALA A 73 -0.83 -4.92 17.56
CA ALA A 73 -0.90 -4.16 18.81
C ALA A 73 -1.68 -4.92 19.90
N GLU A 74 -2.86 -5.44 19.56
CA GLU A 74 -3.67 -6.27 20.46
C GLU A 74 -2.92 -7.51 20.96
N MET A 75 -2.21 -8.22 20.05
CA MET A 75 -1.38 -9.37 20.45
C MET A 75 -0.28 -8.98 21.43
N ALA A 76 0.22 -7.76 21.35
CA ALA A 76 1.25 -7.22 22.24
C ALA A 76 0.68 -6.65 23.55
N GLY A 77 -0.64 -6.67 23.74
CA GLY A 77 -1.30 -6.06 24.89
C GLY A 77 -1.36 -4.52 24.84
N ILE A 78 -1.16 -3.95 23.66
CA ILE A 78 -1.15 -2.51 23.41
C ILE A 78 -2.54 -2.09 22.89
N VAL A 79 -3.00 -0.93 23.32
CA VAL A 79 -4.28 -0.38 22.86
C VAL A 79 -4.22 -0.06 21.37
N PRO A 80 -5.14 -0.59 20.54
CA PRO A 80 -5.21 -0.29 19.12
C PRO A 80 -5.37 1.20 18.84
N LEU A 81 -4.79 1.66 17.75
CA LEU A 81 -4.87 3.05 17.31
C LEU A 81 -6.17 3.37 16.56
N GLY A 82 -7.00 2.38 16.25
CA GLY A 82 -8.17 2.53 15.39
C GLY A 82 -7.80 2.60 13.91
N LEU A 83 -6.82 1.83 13.50
CA LEU A 83 -6.37 1.79 12.11
C LEU A 83 -7.46 1.21 11.21
N GLN A 84 -7.82 1.94 10.16
CA GLN A 84 -8.81 1.51 9.17
C GLN A 84 -8.14 1.19 7.84
N PRO A 85 -8.06 -0.09 7.44
CA PRO A 85 -7.67 -0.45 6.08
C PRO A 85 -8.74 0.00 5.08
N MET A 86 -8.29 0.58 3.97
CA MET A 86 -9.13 1.03 2.86
C MET A 86 -8.66 0.37 1.58
N ARG A 87 -9.56 -0.37 0.90
CA ARG A 87 -9.25 -0.95 -0.40
C ARG A 87 -9.16 0.15 -1.45
N ARG A 88 -8.12 0.04 -2.28
CA ARG A 88 -7.91 0.88 -3.46
C ARG A 88 -7.58 0.02 -4.66
N THR A 89 -8.31 0.24 -5.75
CA THR A 89 -8.14 -0.47 -7.00
C THR A 89 -7.35 0.36 -8.01
N ILE A 90 -6.46 -0.29 -8.72
CA ILE A 90 -5.67 0.29 -9.80
C ILE A 90 -5.85 -0.55 -11.04
N ILE A 91 -6.01 0.12 -12.18
CA ILE A 91 -6.03 -0.48 -13.51
C ILE A 91 -4.85 0.03 -14.33
N THR A 92 -4.35 -0.76 -15.28
CA THR A 92 -3.43 -0.27 -16.30
C THR A 92 -4.04 -0.44 -17.68
N PHE A 93 -3.74 0.49 -18.55
CA PHE A 93 -4.25 0.54 -19.92
C PHE A 93 -3.27 1.23 -20.87
N ASP A 94 -3.46 1.06 -22.16
CA ASP A 94 -2.62 1.69 -23.16
C ASP A 94 -2.83 3.20 -23.17
N GLY A 95 -1.73 3.95 -23.34
CA GLY A 95 -1.81 5.38 -23.62
C GLY A 95 -2.38 5.64 -25.03
N PRO A 96 -2.68 6.90 -25.38
CA PRO A 96 -3.16 7.25 -26.71
C PRO A 96 -2.07 7.05 -27.76
N ASP A 97 -2.45 6.56 -28.95
CA ASP A 97 -1.53 6.25 -30.05
C ASP A 97 -0.76 7.48 -30.57
N TYR A 98 -1.27 8.70 -30.30
CA TYR A 98 -0.71 9.95 -30.77
C TYR A 98 0.32 10.59 -29.84
N ALA A 99 0.60 10.01 -28.67
CA ALA A 99 1.51 10.61 -27.68
C ALA A 99 2.37 9.59 -26.94
N ASP A 100 3.62 9.97 -26.72
CA ASP A 100 4.50 9.25 -25.78
C ASP A 100 4.16 9.66 -24.35
N THR A 101 3.54 8.75 -23.60
CA THR A 101 3.07 9.00 -22.25
C THR A 101 4.15 8.82 -21.19
N ARG A 102 5.34 8.30 -21.52
CA ARG A 102 6.39 7.94 -20.53
C ARG A 102 6.83 9.11 -19.65
N HIS A 103 6.73 10.33 -20.17
CA HIS A 103 7.16 11.54 -19.48
C HIS A 103 6.00 12.40 -18.97
N TRP A 104 4.77 11.90 -19.06
CA TRP A 104 3.64 12.63 -18.52
C TRP A 104 3.74 12.78 -17.00
N PRO A 105 3.30 13.92 -16.44
CA PRO A 105 3.12 14.03 -15.00
C PRO A 105 2.01 13.10 -14.54
N ALA A 106 1.98 12.82 -13.25
CA ALA A 106 0.76 12.30 -12.65
C ALA A 106 -0.32 13.39 -12.72
N VAL A 107 -1.53 13.00 -13.10
CA VAL A 107 -2.70 13.89 -13.20
C VAL A 107 -3.79 13.34 -12.30
N GLY A 108 -4.47 14.20 -11.57
CA GLY A 108 -5.64 13.83 -10.77
C GLY A 108 -6.69 14.92 -10.78
N GLY A 109 -7.92 14.55 -10.51
CA GLY A 109 -9.02 15.49 -10.31
C GLY A 109 -8.78 16.34 -9.07
N ILE A 110 -9.11 17.63 -9.13
CA ILE A 110 -8.97 18.55 -7.99
C ILE A 110 -9.89 18.15 -6.82
N ASP A 111 -11.04 17.57 -7.15
CA ASP A 111 -12.01 17.08 -6.17
C ASP A 111 -11.78 15.60 -5.80
N GLY A 112 -10.65 15.02 -6.23
CA GLY A 112 -10.41 13.59 -6.16
C GLY A 112 -11.16 12.84 -7.27
N GLY A 113 -11.51 11.59 -7.01
CA GLY A 113 -12.33 10.78 -7.92
C GLY A 113 -11.55 10.07 -9.02
N TYR A 114 -10.36 10.51 -9.38
CA TYR A 114 -9.43 9.77 -10.24
C TYR A 114 -8.01 10.30 -10.14
N TYR A 115 -7.08 9.46 -10.49
CA TYR A 115 -5.74 9.86 -10.91
C TYR A 115 -5.20 8.93 -11.99
N ILE A 116 -4.28 9.44 -12.79
CA ILE A 116 -3.53 8.70 -13.80
C ILE A 116 -2.05 9.06 -13.71
N ARG A 117 -1.19 8.09 -14.04
CA ARG A 117 0.25 8.28 -14.13
C ARG A 117 0.87 7.28 -15.10
N PRO A 118 2.04 7.59 -15.71
CA PRO A 118 2.80 6.61 -16.45
C PRO A 118 3.21 5.42 -15.57
N GLU A 119 3.17 4.22 -16.13
CA GLU A 119 3.57 2.98 -15.46
C GLU A 119 4.11 1.95 -16.45
N ALA A 120 5.43 1.74 -16.48
CA ALA A 120 6.09 0.69 -17.27
C ALA A 120 5.63 0.63 -18.75
N GLY A 121 5.50 1.77 -19.41
CA GLY A 121 5.04 1.88 -20.81
C GLY A 121 3.53 1.93 -21.01
N LEU A 122 2.75 1.76 -19.94
CA LEU A 122 1.30 1.93 -19.87
C LEU A 122 0.93 3.20 -19.12
N LEU A 123 -0.35 3.44 -18.97
CA LEU A 123 -0.91 4.35 -17.97
C LEU A 123 -1.53 3.52 -16.83
N ALA A 124 -1.23 3.87 -15.59
CA ALA A 124 -1.94 3.38 -14.42
C ALA A 124 -2.96 4.41 -13.98
N GLY A 125 -4.15 3.96 -13.63
CA GLY A 125 -5.24 4.81 -13.17
C GLY A 125 -6.06 4.20 -12.05
N SER A 126 -6.73 5.04 -11.29
CA SER A 126 -7.60 4.64 -10.18
C SER A 126 -8.72 5.65 -10.01
N ALA A 127 -9.85 5.21 -9.50
CA ALA A 127 -10.93 6.08 -9.00
C ALA A 127 -10.55 6.80 -7.69
N ALA A 128 -9.34 6.58 -7.17
CA ALA A 128 -8.93 7.03 -5.82
C ALA A 128 -9.89 6.54 -4.71
N ASP A 129 -10.53 5.40 -4.95
CA ASP A 129 -11.48 4.74 -4.07
C ASP A 129 -10.88 4.48 -2.68
N GLU A 130 -11.72 4.57 -1.66
CA GLU A 130 -11.40 4.28 -0.27
C GLU A 130 -12.53 3.47 0.35
N VAL A 131 -12.58 2.18 0.01
CA VAL A 131 -13.59 1.27 0.54
C VAL A 131 -13.09 0.66 1.84
N ALA A 132 -13.75 0.97 2.96
CA ALA A 132 -13.43 0.39 4.25
C ALA A 132 -13.49 -1.15 4.18
N SER A 133 -12.43 -1.81 4.62
CA SER A 133 -12.27 -3.24 4.47
C SER A 133 -11.59 -3.85 5.70
N PRO A 134 -11.81 -5.11 6.01
CA PRO A 134 -10.95 -5.83 6.96
C PRO A 134 -9.53 -5.98 6.37
N ALA A 135 -8.58 -6.38 7.20
CA ALA A 135 -7.26 -6.76 6.75
C ALA A 135 -7.30 -8.12 6.03
N TYR A 136 -6.99 -8.15 4.74
CA TYR A 136 -6.95 -9.35 3.91
C TYR A 136 -6.11 -9.12 2.64
N ASP A 137 -5.90 -10.14 1.84
CA ASP A 137 -5.27 -10.02 0.52
C ASP A 137 -6.29 -9.48 -0.50
N ALA A 138 -6.37 -8.15 -0.59
CA ALA A 138 -7.42 -7.47 -1.34
C ALA A 138 -7.32 -7.76 -2.84
N GLN A 139 -8.46 -8.10 -3.43
CA GLN A 139 -8.62 -8.28 -4.86
C GLN A 139 -9.47 -7.14 -5.43
N PRO A 140 -9.25 -6.73 -6.70
CA PRO A 140 -10.06 -5.71 -7.33
C PRO A 140 -11.48 -6.21 -7.59
N GLU A 141 -12.48 -5.38 -7.30
CA GLU A 141 -13.87 -5.66 -7.63
C GLU A 141 -14.23 -5.04 -8.98
N GLU A 142 -15.15 -5.68 -9.70
CA GLU A 142 -15.56 -5.22 -11.04
C GLU A 142 -16.17 -3.82 -11.01
N TYR A 143 -16.88 -3.47 -9.93
CA TYR A 143 -17.40 -2.11 -9.74
C TYR A 143 -16.29 -1.08 -9.66
N ASP A 144 -15.24 -1.33 -8.87
CA ASP A 144 -14.12 -0.40 -8.69
C ASP A 144 -13.32 -0.22 -9.98
N ILE A 145 -13.18 -1.31 -10.75
CA ILE A 145 -12.53 -1.29 -12.06
C ILE A 145 -13.34 -0.42 -13.04
N ALA A 146 -14.65 -0.63 -13.11
CA ALA A 146 -15.55 0.13 -13.97
C ALA A 146 -15.60 1.61 -13.56
N LEU A 147 -15.63 1.89 -12.26
CA LEU A 147 -15.61 3.25 -11.72
C LEU A 147 -14.31 3.97 -12.09
N ALA A 148 -13.16 3.30 -11.97
CA ALA A 148 -11.87 3.88 -12.36
C ALA A 148 -11.84 4.25 -13.85
N ALA A 149 -12.26 3.33 -14.71
CA ALA A 149 -12.33 3.58 -16.16
C ALA A 149 -13.30 4.73 -16.48
N HIS A 150 -14.53 4.69 -15.93
CA HIS A 150 -15.54 5.71 -16.14
C HIS A 150 -15.06 7.10 -15.70
N ASN A 151 -14.47 7.22 -14.51
CA ASN A 151 -14.01 8.50 -13.98
C ASN A 151 -12.86 9.07 -14.83
N ILE A 152 -11.95 8.23 -15.30
CA ILE A 152 -10.86 8.66 -16.18
C ILE A 152 -11.42 9.15 -17.52
N GLU A 153 -12.27 8.39 -18.18
CA GLU A 153 -12.84 8.74 -19.47
C GLU A 153 -13.74 9.98 -19.41
N SER A 154 -14.50 10.13 -18.32
CA SER A 154 -15.41 11.28 -18.12
C SER A 154 -14.66 12.60 -17.88
N ASN A 155 -13.41 12.54 -17.37
CA ASN A 155 -12.65 13.73 -16.97
C ASN A 155 -11.43 14.00 -17.84
N THR A 156 -11.19 13.16 -18.83
CA THR A 156 -10.03 13.28 -19.75
C THR A 156 -10.46 12.98 -21.19
N THR A 157 -9.55 13.18 -22.14
CA THR A 157 -9.73 12.77 -23.53
C THR A 157 -9.26 11.35 -23.81
N LEU A 158 -8.89 10.60 -22.76
CA LEU A 158 -8.47 9.22 -22.89
C LEU A 158 -9.66 8.30 -23.16
N ASN A 159 -9.42 7.26 -23.96
CA ASN A 159 -10.39 6.20 -24.24
C ASN A 159 -9.74 4.87 -23.88
N ILE A 160 -10.28 4.19 -22.89
CA ILE A 160 -9.76 2.93 -22.34
C ILE A 160 -10.34 1.74 -23.14
N LYS A 161 -9.70 1.42 -24.25
CA LYS A 161 -10.15 0.31 -25.12
C LYS A 161 -10.04 -1.05 -24.43
N ARG A 162 -9.02 -1.20 -23.58
CA ARG A 162 -8.72 -2.46 -22.86
C ARG A 162 -7.95 -2.19 -21.58
N ILE A 163 -8.34 -2.87 -20.51
CA ILE A 163 -7.56 -2.94 -19.25
C ILE A 163 -6.55 -4.07 -19.40
N GLN A 164 -5.26 -3.74 -19.27
CA GLN A 164 -4.16 -4.68 -19.42
C GLN A 164 -3.93 -5.48 -18.12
N HIS A 165 -3.87 -4.76 -16.98
CA HIS A 165 -3.74 -5.36 -15.66
C HIS A 165 -4.63 -4.64 -14.67
N LYS A 166 -5.01 -5.36 -13.61
CA LYS A 166 -5.80 -4.82 -12.50
C LYS A 166 -5.33 -5.44 -11.20
N TRP A 167 -5.26 -4.65 -10.15
CA TRP A 167 -4.96 -5.11 -8.80
C TRP A 167 -5.58 -4.18 -7.77
N ALA A 168 -5.73 -4.69 -6.55
CA ALA A 168 -6.11 -3.88 -5.41
C ALA A 168 -5.11 -4.04 -4.28
N GLY A 169 -5.10 -3.10 -3.38
CA GLY A 169 -4.31 -3.11 -2.17
C GLY A 169 -5.03 -2.39 -1.04
N LEU A 170 -4.54 -2.57 0.17
CA LEU A 170 -5.05 -1.89 1.35
C LEU A 170 -4.13 -0.71 1.71
N ARG A 171 -4.71 0.48 1.79
CA ARG A 171 -4.09 1.64 2.43
C ARG A 171 -4.66 1.75 3.84
N THR A 172 -3.79 1.80 4.83
CA THR A 172 -4.22 1.86 6.22
C THR A 172 -4.11 3.28 6.74
N PHE A 173 -5.20 3.77 7.30
CA PHE A 173 -5.31 5.13 7.82
C PHE A 173 -5.51 5.12 9.32
N ALA A 174 -4.80 5.99 10.03
CA ALA A 174 -5.16 6.38 11.38
C ALA A 174 -6.43 7.26 11.36
N PRO A 175 -7.18 7.39 12.48
CA PRO A 175 -8.42 8.18 12.52
C PRO A 175 -8.27 9.62 12.04
N ASP A 176 -7.14 10.25 12.33
CA ASP A 176 -6.82 11.62 11.91
C ASP A 176 -6.09 11.69 10.56
N ARG A 177 -5.91 10.56 9.90
CA ARG A 177 -5.21 10.38 8.60
C ARG A 177 -3.75 10.83 8.58
N LYS A 178 -3.12 11.00 9.74
CA LYS A 178 -1.71 11.36 9.83
C LYS A 178 -0.82 10.13 9.92
N LEU A 179 0.47 10.35 9.62
CA LEU A 179 1.49 9.34 9.83
C LEU A 179 1.66 9.08 11.33
N VAL A 180 1.67 7.82 11.70
CA VAL A 180 1.96 7.38 13.07
C VAL A 180 3.35 6.74 13.09
N ALA A 181 4.22 7.28 13.91
CA ALA A 181 5.54 6.73 14.18
C ALA A 181 5.99 7.12 15.59
N GLY A 182 6.36 6.16 16.41
CA GLY A 182 6.76 6.40 17.79
C GLY A 182 6.89 5.11 18.59
N TYR A 183 7.21 5.28 19.85
CA TYR A 183 7.19 4.20 20.83
C TYR A 183 5.84 4.21 21.54
N ASP A 184 5.36 3.04 21.86
CA ASP A 184 4.34 2.86 22.88
C ASP A 184 5.01 2.91 24.25
N SER A 185 4.36 3.57 25.23
CA SER A 185 4.90 3.85 26.57
C SER A 185 4.33 2.90 27.62
#